data_ef3e3eb14502a310efee14f429ba6902
#
_entry.id   ef3e3eb14502a310efee14f429ba6902
#
_cell.length_a   1.000
_cell.length_b   1.000
_cell.length_c   1.000
_cell.angle_alpha   90.00
_cell.angle_beta   90.00
_cell.angle_gamma   90.00
#
_symmetry.space_group_name_H-M   'P 1'
#
loop_
_entity.id
_entity.type
_entity.pdbx_description
1 polymer ?
#
loop_
_entity_poly.entity_id
_entity_poly.type
_entity_poly.pdbx_seq_one_letter_code
_entity_poly.pdbx_strand_id
1 'polypeptide(L)' 'MKNPQSHRSTEELKTIVKALSKLSLLNTPEEDQRLFDCENELRKRKREDDFINAHFQVITYS' A
#
# COMPACT_ATOMS: atom_id res chain seq x y z
N MET A 1 -6.83 3.03 -14.67
CA MET A 1 -7.67 2.00 -14.04
C MET A 1 -7.41 1.96 -12.55
N LYS A 2 -8.44 1.71 -11.77
CA LYS A 2 -8.30 1.62 -10.34
C LYS A 2 -7.68 0.28 -9.94
N ASN A 3 -6.80 0.32 -8.95
CA ASN A 3 -6.22 -0.87 -8.38
C ASN A 3 -7.33 -1.69 -7.70
N PRO A 4 -7.47 -3.03 -8.00
CA PRO A 4 -8.49 -3.85 -7.38
C PRO A 4 -8.44 -3.83 -5.85
N GLN A 5 -7.30 -3.51 -5.27
CA GLN A 5 -7.13 -3.49 -3.83
C GLN A 5 -7.37 -2.11 -3.21
N SER A 6 -7.74 -1.11 -4.00
CA SER A 6 -7.90 0.26 -3.51
C SER A 6 -9.03 0.40 -2.48
N HIS A 7 -10.00 -0.50 -2.49
CA HIS A 7 -11.13 -0.46 -1.55
C HIS A 7 -10.78 -1.01 -0.17
N ARG A 8 -9.63 -1.65 -0.02
CA ARG A 8 -9.23 -2.24 1.25
C ARG A 8 -8.62 -1.20 2.18
N SER A 9 -8.79 -1.41 3.49
CA SER A 9 -8.17 -0.54 4.47
C SER A 9 -6.64 -0.73 4.47
N THR A 10 -5.93 0.26 4.99
CA THR A 10 -4.47 0.19 5.09
C THR A 10 -4.03 -1.00 5.92
N GLU A 11 -4.75 -1.29 7.01
CA GLU A 11 -4.42 -2.43 7.87
C GLU A 11 -4.61 -3.75 7.15
N GLU A 12 -5.69 -3.87 6.36
CA GLU A 12 -5.91 -5.07 5.56
C GLU A 12 -4.79 -5.28 4.55
N LEU A 13 -4.39 -4.21 3.87
CA LEU A 13 -3.30 -4.28 2.89
C LEU A 13 -1.99 -4.72 3.53
N LYS A 14 -1.67 -4.18 4.70
CA LYS A 14 -0.47 -4.58 5.43
C LYS A 14 -0.50 -6.05 5.81
N THR A 15 -1.65 -6.52 6.26
CA THR A 15 -1.83 -7.93 6.62
C THR A 15 -1.65 -8.84 5.41
N ILE A 16 -2.25 -8.48 4.28
CA ILE A 16 -2.13 -9.26 3.05
C ILE A 16 -0.68 -9.31 2.58
N VAL A 17 0.00 -8.16 2.55
CA VAL A 17 1.40 -8.09 2.13
C VAL A 17 2.26 -8.96 3.04
N LYS A 18 2.05 -8.87 4.34
CA LYS A 18 2.83 -9.66 5.30
C LYS A 18 2.62 -11.15 5.09
N ALA A 19 1.36 -11.56 4.92
CA ALA A 19 1.04 -12.96 4.73
C ALA A 19 1.61 -13.52 3.43
N LEU A 20 1.44 -12.80 2.33
CA LEU A 20 1.92 -13.26 1.02
C LEU A 20 3.44 -13.20 0.89
N SER A 21 4.07 -12.25 1.57
CA SER A 21 5.53 -12.13 1.55
C SER A 21 6.22 -13.29 2.24
N LYS A 22 5.63 -13.83 3.29
CA LYS A 22 6.21 -14.95 4.02
C LYS A 22 6.31 -16.21 3.18
N LEU A 23 5.37 -16.40 2.25
CA LEU A 23 5.27 -17.59 1.43
C LEU A 23 5.51 -17.29 -0.05
N SER A 24 6.35 -16.30 -0.34
CA SER A 24 6.54 -15.80 -1.70
C SER A 24 6.95 -16.88 -2.68
N LEU A 25 7.74 -17.86 -2.26
CA LEU A 25 8.18 -18.96 -3.12
C LEU A 25 7.06 -19.94 -3.45
N LEU A 26 5.99 -19.95 -2.64
CA LEU A 26 4.87 -20.86 -2.80
C LEU A 26 3.64 -20.18 -3.38
N ASN A 27 3.73 -18.86 -3.64
CA ASN A 27 2.60 -18.11 -4.16
C ASN A 27 2.31 -18.49 -5.61
N THR A 28 1.01 -18.57 -5.92
CA THR A 28 0.58 -18.69 -7.31
C THR A 28 0.78 -17.36 -8.02
N PRO A 29 0.78 -17.34 -9.37
CA PRO A 29 0.86 -16.05 -10.09
C PRO A 29 -0.23 -15.07 -9.68
N GLU A 30 -1.42 -15.56 -9.34
CA GLU A 30 -2.52 -14.71 -8.89
C GLU A 30 -2.21 -14.07 -7.53
N GLU A 31 -1.62 -14.86 -6.64
CA GLU A 31 -1.23 -14.36 -5.33
C GLU A 31 -0.09 -13.33 -5.44
N ASP A 32 0.87 -13.59 -6.35
CA ASP A 32 1.94 -12.64 -6.61
C ASP A 32 1.38 -11.33 -7.14
N GLN A 33 0.40 -11.38 -8.02
CA GLN A 33 -0.24 -10.18 -8.55
C GLN A 33 -0.97 -9.43 -7.45
N ARG A 34 -1.64 -10.14 -6.56
CA ARG A 34 -2.32 -9.52 -5.41
C ARG A 34 -1.32 -8.83 -4.50
N LEU A 35 -0.20 -9.49 -4.23
CA LEU A 35 0.86 -8.90 -3.41
C LEU A 35 1.37 -7.59 -4.04
N PHE A 36 1.64 -7.63 -5.34
CA PHE A 36 2.10 -6.46 -6.08
C PHE A 36 1.09 -5.32 -6.01
N ASP A 37 -0.19 -5.62 -6.21
CA ASP A 37 -1.25 -4.63 -6.16
C ASP A 37 -1.36 -4.00 -4.77
N CYS A 38 -1.27 -4.83 -3.73
CA CYS A 38 -1.33 -4.34 -2.35
C CYS A 38 -0.13 -3.43 -2.02
N GLU A 39 1.06 -3.83 -2.45
CA GLU A 39 2.27 -3.03 -2.23
C GLU A 39 2.17 -1.69 -2.94
N ASN A 40 1.68 -1.68 -4.18
CA ASN A 40 1.51 -0.45 -4.94
C ASN A 40 0.53 0.49 -4.27
N GLU A 41 -0.59 -0.06 -3.77
CA GLU A 41 -1.58 0.76 -3.08
C GLU A 41 -1.02 1.35 -1.80
N LEU A 42 -0.26 0.57 -1.03
CA LEU A 42 0.39 1.07 0.18
C LEU A 42 1.40 2.18 -0.12
N ARG A 43 2.18 2.02 -1.18
CA ARG A 43 3.13 3.06 -1.59
C ARG A 43 2.42 4.35 -1.97
N LYS A 44 1.31 4.22 -2.68
CA LYS A 44 0.52 5.37 -3.08
C LYS A 44 0.00 6.11 -1.86
N ARG A 45 -0.53 5.39 -0.88
CA ARG A 45 -1.06 5.98 0.34
C ARG A 45 0.03 6.66 1.16
N LYS A 46 1.19 6.03 1.25
CA LYS A 46 2.33 6.61 1.96
C LYS A 46 2.79 7.90 1.30
N ARG A 47 2.84 7.92 -0.03
CA ARG A 47 3.23 9.11 -0.77
C ARG A 47 2.25 10.26 -0.54
N GLU A 48 0.95 9.96 -0.52
CA GLU A 48 -0.07 10.94 -0.24
C GLU A 48 0.06 11.49 1.17
N ASP A 49 0.28 10.61 2.15
CA ASP A 49 0.48 11.01 3.54
C ASP A 49 1.72 11.90 3.69
N ASP A 50 2.82 11.53 3.06
CA ASP A 50 4.06 12.31 3.12
C ASP A 50 3.86 13.69 2.52
N PHE A 51 3.12 13.78 1.41
CA PHE A 51 2.79 15.05 0.79
C PHE A 51 1.95 15.93 1.71
N ILE A 52 0.92 15.36 2.32
CA ILE A 52 0.04 16.07 3.23
C ILE A 52 0.82 16.56 4.45
N ASN A 53 1.66 15.71 5.04
CA ASN A 53 2.46 16.05 6.20
C ASN A 53 3.46 17.16 5.90
N ALA A 54 4.12 17.09 4.75
CA ALA A 54 5.07 18.14 4.34
C ALA A 54 4.35 19.46 4.15
N HIS A 55 3.20 19.43 3.49
CA HIS A 55 2.41 20.64 3.24
C HIS A 55 1.89 21.22 4.56
N PHE A 56 1.44 20.37 5.46
CA PHE A 56 0.96 20.79 6.77
C PHE A 56 2.07 21.43 7.60
N GLN A 57 3.26 20.87 7.54
CA GLN A 57 4.41 21.44 8.26
C GLN A 57 4.75 22.83 7.76
N VAL A 58 4.67 23.06 6.47
CA VAL A 58 4.91 24.39 5.90
C VAL A 58 3.92 25.39 6.45
N ILE A 59 2.66 25.01 6.57
CA ILE A 59 1.63 25.88 7.14
C ILE A 59 1.92 26.17 8.60
N THR A 60 2.39 25.18 9.34
CA THR A 60 2.68 25.31 10.76
C THR A 60 3.83 26.30 11.03
N TYR A 61 4.82 26.30 10.15
CA TYR A 61 5.97 27.19 10.30
C TYR A 61 5.72 28.61 9.78
N SER A 62 4.72 28.77 8.97
CA SER A 62 4.40 30.10 8.44
C SER A 62 3.38 30.81 9.32
#